data_bd99044036d321c1d2de5deb7c1e647b
#
_entry.id   bd99044036d321c1d2de5deb7c1e647b
#
_cell.length_a   1.000
_cell.length_b   1.000
_cell.length_c   1.000
_cell.angle_alpha   90.00
_cell.angle_beta   90.00
_cell.angle_gamma   90.00
#
_symmetry.space_group_name_H-M   'P 1'
#
loop_
_entity.id
_entity.type
_entity.pdbx_description
1 polymer ?
#
loop_
_entity_poly.entity_id
_entity_poly.type
_entity_poly.pdbx_seq_one_letter_code
_entity_poly.pdbx_strand_id
1 'polypeptide(L)'
;LESAGQVLLVGLEPEDECGALFLRMRKATRKGKLRAASLAPMTSRGLAKLSGELLRCAPGTEVEVAAEIREGGEFADLASRLDGGVILVGERASRTPGLLSEVVRLAQRCKARIQWVPRRAGERGGLEAGLLPGLLPFGRPASSADARESLAWGEIPATRGLDASQMLEAATDGRVKALVVGGVDLRDFDDPAAARDALDRVDFLVSLEVRRSEVTDRADVILPVAPPLEKNGTFINWEGRLRPFGQAIASRAQTDRLVFDALAREFGADLGLSDLVSLYDQVNPLMNWTGEREEFVPAQASPLLELAEGQALLATHKPMLDAGRLQDGAHMLAGSARRPVVFAARATVAGLGLDEGELLTLSSPRGSVTLPLQFADLPEG
;
A
#
# COMPACT_ATOMS: atom_id res chain seq x y z
N LEU A 1 -2.58 -12.24 -17.17
CA LEU A 1 -2.03 -13.02 -16.07
C LEU A 1 -2.13 -14.54 -16.35
N GLU A 2 -3.31 -15.10 -16.62
CA GLU A 2 -3.49 -16.55 -16.84
C GLU A 2 -2.68 -17.13 -18.03
N SER A 3 -2.25 -16.28 -18.97
CA SER A 3 -1.45 -16.63 -20.15
C SER A 3 0.00 -16.14 -20.09
N ALA A 4 0.46 -15.66 -18.94
CA ALA A 4 1.77 -15.06 -18.81
C ALA A 4 2.94 -16.09 -18.77
N GLY A 5 2.64 -17.38 -18.65
CA GLY A 5 3.64 -18.44 -18.52
C GLY A 5 4.34 -18.45 -17.16
N GLN A 6 4.90 -17.33 -16.73
CA GLN A 6 5.58 -17.14 -15.44
C GLN A 6 5.06 -15.90 -14.72
N VAL A 7 4.87 -16.01 -13.40
CA VAL A 7 4.64 -14.89 -12.49
C VAL A 7 5.68 -14.92 -11.37
N LEU A 8 6.24 -13.75 -11.05
CA LEU A 8 7.07 -13.53 -9.87
C LEU A 8 6.30 -12.64 -8.89
N LEU A 9 6.20 -13.08 -7.64
CA LEU A 9 5.58 -12.35 -6.54
C LEU A 9 6.66 -11.67 -5.72
N VAL A 10 6.54 -10.35 -5.53
CA VAL A 10 7.51 -9.55 -4.78
C VAL A 10 6.76 -8.75 -3.71
N GLY A 11 7.05 -9.02 -2.44
CA GLY A 11 6.37 -8.37 -1.32
C GLY A 11 4.85 -8.59 -1.29
N LEU A 12 4.37 -9.73 -1.83
CA LEU A 12 2.96 -10.03 -2.03
C LEU A 12 2.62 -11.44 -1.54
N GLU A 13 1.66 -11.55 -0.61
CA GLU A 13 1.00 -12.83 -0.27
C GLU A 13 -0.36 -12.90 -0.99
N PRO A 14 -0.44 -13.62 -2.09
CA PRO A 14 -1.59 -13.49 -2.98
C PRO A 14 -2.90 -14.04 -2.40
N GLU A 15 -2.85 -15.03 -1.50
CA GLU A 15 -4.06 -15.58 -0.88
C GLU A 15 -4.71 -14.59 0.08
N ASP A 16 -3.91 -13.86 0.84
CA ASP A 16 -4.40 -12.94 1.86
C ASP A 16 -4.62 -11.50 1.31
N GLU A 17 -3.78 -11.07 0.36
CA GLU A 17 -3.76 -9.67 -0.10
C GLU A 17 -4.54 -9.42 -1.40
N CYS A 18 -4.73 -10.45 -2.24
CA CYS A 18 -5.43 -10.31 -3.52
C CYS A 18 -6.17 -11.58 -3.95
N GLY A 19 -7.13 -12.02 -3.16
CA GLY A 19 -7.83 -13.31 -3.31
C GLY A 19 -8.39 -13.59 -4.71
N ALA A 20 -8.93 -12.59 -5.43
CA ALA A 20 -9.42 -12.76 -6.79
C ALA A 20 -8.29 -13.11 -7.78
N LEU A 21 -7.12 -12.45 -7.66
CA LEU A 21 -5.94 -12.75 -8.46
C LEU A 21 -5.39 -14.13 -8.08
N PHE A 22 -5.34 -14.44 -6.79
CA PHE A 22 -4.92 -15.74 -6.30
C PHE A 22 -5.75 -16.88 -6.92
N LEU A 23 -7.07 -16.78 -6.94
CA LEU A 23 -7.94 -17.78 -7.55
C LEU A 23 -7.68 -17.94 -9.05
N ARG A 24 -7.42 -16.85 -9.77
CA ARG A 24 -7.06 -16.88 -11.20
C ARG A 24 -5.69 -17.53 -11.42
N MET A 25 -4.67 -17.18 -10.62
CA MET A 25 -3.37 -17.83 -10.67
C MET A 25 -3.48 -19.33 -10.35
N ARG A 26 -4.19 -19.70 -9.29
CA ARG A 26 -4.42 -21.11 -8.91
C ARG A 26 -5.09 -21.92 -10.00
N LYS A 27 -6.08 -21.33 -10.68
CA LYS A 27 -6.71 -21.96 -11.86
C LYS A 27 -5.71 -22.20 -12.98
N ALA A 28 -4.83 -21.22 -13.25
CA ALA A 28 -3.86 -21.30 -14.33
C ALA A 28 -2.69 -22.25 -14.00
N THR A 29 -2.19 -22.27 -12.76
CA THR A 29 -1.14 -23.18 -12.32
C THR A 29 -1.60 -24.63 -12.34
N ARG A 30 -2.84 -24.92 -11.87
CA ARG A 30 -3.44 -26.26 -11.95
C ARG A 30 -3.62 -26.80 -13.38
N LYS A 31 -3.71 -25.90 -14.37
CA LYS A 31 -3.78 -26.24 -15.79
C LYS A 31 -2.42 -26.29 -16.47
N GLY A 32 -1.33 -26.13 -15.72
CA GLY A 32 0.03 -26.06 -16.28
C GLY A 32 0.32 -24.88 -17.20
N LYS A 33 -0.54 -23.83 -17.16
CA LYS A 33 -0.42 -22.64 -18.02
C LYS A 33 0.38 -21.52 -17.38
N LEU A 34 0.60 -21.56 -16.08
CA LEU A 34 1.30 -20.55 -15.30
C LEU A 34 2.20 -21.25 -14.28
N ARG A 35 3.42 -20.76 -14.14
CA ARG A 35 4.31 -21.08 -13.01
C ARG A 35 4.40 -19.87 -12.12
N ALA A 36 4.45 -20.07 -10.81
CA ALA A 36 4.59 -19.01 -9.82
C ALA A 36 5.92 -19.15 -9.08
N ALA A 37 6.58 -18.03 -8.83
CA ALA A 37 7.72 -17.92 -7.94
C ALA A 37 7.50 -16.75 -6.97
N SER A 38 8.09 -16.77 -5.79
CA SER A 38 7.97 -15.70 -4.81
C SER A 38 9.29 -15.43 -4.12
N LEU A 39 9.66 -14.13 -4.04
CA LEU A 39 10.69 -13.62 -3.13
C LEU A 39 10.08 -13.52 -1.74
N ALA A 40 10.49 -14.40 -0.83
CA ALA A 40 9.93 -14.43 0.52
C ALA A 40 10.86 -15.21 1.48
N PRO A 41 10.76 -14.98 2.80
CA PRO A 41 11.57 -15.72 3.77
C PRO A 41 11.11 -17.17 3.95
N MET A 42 9.85 -17.49 3.61
CA MET A 42 9.30 -18.84 3.74
C MET A 42 8.22 -19.11 2.69
N THR A 43 7.93 -20.39 2.48
CA THR A 43 6.80 -20.81 1.66
C THR A 43 5.49 -20.49 2.37
N SER A 44 4.75 -19.51 1.84
CA SER A 44 3.42 -19.19 2.35
C SER A 44 2.37 -20.22 1.95
N ARG A 45 1.21 -20.19 2.61
CA ARG A 45 0.07 -21.05 2.24
C ARG A 45 -0.41 -20.79 0.81
N GLY A 46 -0.42 -19.51 0.40
CA GLY A 46 -0.80 -19.13 -0.96
C GLY A 46 0.18 -19.68 -1.98
N LEU A 47 1.49 -19.52 -1.75
CA LEU A 47 2.54 -20.04 -2.63
C LEU A 47 2.47 -21.57 -2.74
N ALA A 48 2.30 -22.28 -1.62
CA ALA A 48 2.13 -23.74 -1.60
C ALA A 48 0.92 -24.20 -2.43
N LYS A 49 -0.22 -23.52 -2.33
CA LYS A 49 -1.43 -23.82 -3.13
C LYS A 49 -1.28 -23.51 -4.61
N LEU A 50 -0.34 -22.67 -4.99
CA LEU A 50 0.05 -22.40 -6.37
C LEU A 50 1.08 -23.41 -6.89
N SER A 51 1.57 -24.34 -6.04
CA SER A 51 2.75 -25.18 -6.31
C SER A 51 3.92 -24.32 -6.77
N GLY A 52 4.09 -23.16 -6.13
CA GLY A 52 5.06 -22.15 -6.51
C GLY A 52 6.45 -22.40 -5.94
N GLU A 53 7.44 -21.84 -6.60
CA GLU A 53 8.84 -21.87 -6.24
C GLU A 53 9.16 -20.75 -5.23
N LEU A 54 9.84 -21.09 -4.14
CA LEU A 54 10.34 -20.12 -3.18
C LEU A 54 11.76 -19.68 -3.56
N LEU A 55 11.92 -18.38 -3.77
CA LEU A 55 13.24 -17.74 -3.82
C LEU A 55 13.48 -17.19 -2.41
N ARG A 56 14.19 -17.99 -1.61
CA ARG A 56 14.35 -17.68 -0.19
C ARG A 56 15.25 -16.48 -0.01
N CYS A 57 14.76 -15.48 0.71
CA CYS A 57 15.53 -14.31 1.12
C CYS A 57 15.20 -13.95 2.58
N ALA A 58 16.22 -13.53 3.32
CA ALA A 58 15.99 -12.91 4.62
C ALA A 58 15.34 -11.53 4.42
N PRO A 59 14.54 -11.02 5.37
CA PRO A 59 14.02 -9.67 5.28
C PRO A 59 15.14 -8.66 5.10
N GLY A 60 15.02 -7.79 4.08
CA GLY A 60 16.03 -6.80 3.70
C GLY A 60 16.98 -7.26 2.58
N THR A 61 17.11 -8.56 2.31
CA THR A 61 17.99 -9.10 1.24
C THR A 61 17.26 -9.35 -0.09
N GLU A 62 16.03 -8.90 -0.21
CA GLU A 62 15.23 -9.09 -1.42
C GLU A 62 15.84 -8.40 -2.65
N VAL A 63 16.61 -7.32 -2.43
CA VAL A 63 17.29 -6.58 -3.50
C VAL A 63 18.37 -7.44 -4.14
N GLU A 64 19.18 -8.10 -3.34
CA GLU A 64 20.28 -8.98 -3.78
C GLU A 64 19.72 -10.15 -4.57
N VAL A 65 18.69 -10.83 -4.09
CA VAL A 65 18.07 -11.95 -4.79
C VAL A 65 17.42 -11.48 -6.11
N ALA A 66 16.79 -10.32 -6.14
CA ALA A 66 16.24 -9.76 -7.37
C ALA A 66 17.36 -9.42 -8.40
N ALA A 67 18.50 -8.91 -7.91
CA ALA A 67 19.68 -8.65 -8.75
C ALA A 67 20.29 -9.95 -9.31
N GLU A 68 20.40 -11.00 -8.49
CA GLU A 68 20.88 -12.32 -8.93
C GLU A 68 20.02 -12.91 -10.06
N ILE A 69 18.69 -12.79 -9.96
CA ILE A 69 17.77 -13.18 -11.03
C ILE A 69 18.09 -12.38 -12.30
N ARG A 70 18.27 -11.07 -12.20
CA ARG A 70 18.56 -10.18 -13.32
C ARG A 70 19.91 -10.51 -13.98
N GLU A 71 20.90 -10.81 -13.19
CA GLU A 71 22.27 -11.09 -13.66
C GLU A 71 22.42 -12.51 -14.23
N GLY A 72 21.48 -13.40 -13.96
CA GLY A 72 21.46 -14.74 -14.50
C GLY A 72 22.39 -15.72 -13.75
N GLY A 73 22.59 -15.50 -12.44
CA GLY A 73 23.32 -16.39 -11.55
C GLY A 73 22.58 -17.70 -11.26
N GLU A 74 22.38 -18.03 -9.98
CA GLU A 74 21.68 -19.23 -9.54
C GLU A 74 20.25 -19.33 -10.15
N PHE A 75 19.59 -18.18 -10.38
CA PHE A 75 18.22 -18.10 -10.89
C PHE A 75 18.11 -17.83 -12.42
N ALA A 76 19.13 -18.15 -13.21
CA ALA A 76 19.15 -17.93 -14.66
C ALA A 76 17.95 -18.55 -15.39
N ASP A 77 17.49 -19.74 -14.94
CA ASP A 77 16.32 -20.41 -15.50
C ASP A 77 15.03 -19.61 -15.24
N LEU A 78 14.88 -19.03 -14.05
CA LEU A 78 13.74 -18.15 -13.74
C LEU A 78 13.78 -16.88 -14.59
N ALA A 79 14.95 -16.25 -14.75
CA ALA A 79 15.11 -15.08 -15.63
C ALA A 79 14.64 -15.38 -17.05
N SER A 80 15.01 -16.55 -17.57
CA SER A 80 14.59 -17.01 -18.91
C SER A 80 13.06 -17.23 -18.98
N ARG A 81 12.47 -17.81 -17.96
CA ARG A 81 10.99 -18.02 -17.87
C ARG A 81 10.21 -16.72 -17.71
N LEU A 82 10.84 -15.68 -17.15
CA LEU A 82 10.23 -14.36 -16.99
C LEU A 82 10.18 -13.55 -18.29
N ASP A 83 10.80 -13.99 -19.39
CA ASP A 83 10.68 -13.30 -20.66
C ASP A 83 9.21 -13.21 -21.10
N GLY A 84 8.70 -11.99 -21.20
CA GLY A 84 7.29 -11.71 -21.44
C GLY A 84 6.34 -12.06 -20.29
N GLY A 85 6.86 -12.50 -19.15
CA GLY A 85 6.11 -12.82 -17.92
C GLY A 85 5.55 -11.61 -17.19
N VAL A 86 5.15 -11.82 -15.93
CA VAL A 86 4.56 -10.77 -15.07
C VAL A 86 5.24 -10.78 -13.71
N ILE A 87 5.61 -9.60 -13.23
CA ILE A 87 6.04 -9.37 -11.86
C ILE A 87 4.90 -8.67 -11.12
N LEU A 88 4.33 -9.33 -10.12
CA LEU A 88 3.31 -8.75 -9.24
C LEU A 88 3.99 -8.20 -8.00
N VAL A 89 3.83 -6.89 -7.79
CA VAL A 89 4.45 -6.15 -6.69
C VAL A 89 3.39 -5.77 -5.67
N GLY A 90 3.55 -6.22 -4.44
CA GLY A 90 2.68 -5.87 -3.32
C GLY A 90 3.20 -4.69 -2.50
N GLU A 91 2.39 -4.23 -1.57
CA GLU A 91 2.68 -3.08 -0.69
C GLU A 91 4.01 -3.25 0.07
N ARG A 92 4.30 -4.47 0.54
CA ARG A 92 5.50 -4.74 1.36
C ARG A 92 6.83 -4.54 0.63
N ALA A 93 6.83 -4.58 -0.71
CA ALA A 93 8.04 -4.34 -1.49
C ALA A 93 8.61 -2.92 -1.27
N SER A 94 7.79 -1.95 -0.88
CA SER A 94 8.23 -0.59 -0.57
C SER A 94 9.01 -0.48 0.75
N ARG A 95 8.93 -1.49 1.62
CA ARG A 95 9.63 -1.50 2.92
C ARG A 95 11.12 -1.84 2.80
N THR A 96 11.53 -2.45 1.68
CA THR A 96 12.94 -2.72 1.41
C THR A 96 13.48 -1.65 0.46
N PRO A 97 14.27 -0.69 0.93
CA PRO A 97 14.83 0.38 0.10
C PRO A 97 15.61 -0.19 -1.09
N GLY A 98 15.36 0.35 -2.28
CA GLY A 98 15.99 -0.10 -3.52
C GLY A 98 15.28 -1.27 -4.22
N LEU A 99 14.40 -2.02 -3.55
CA LEU A 99 13.76 -3.21 -4.13
C LEU A 99 12.89 -2.86 -5.34
N LEU A 100 12.06 -1.81 -5.26
CA LEU A 100 11.22 -1.38 -6.39
C LEU A 100 12.09 -1.00 -7.60
N SER A 101 13.23 -0.34 -7.36
CA SER A 101 14.17 0.02 -8.42
C SER A 101 14.82 -1.21 -9.07
N GLU A 102 15.17 -2.21 -8.26
CA GLU A 102 15.73 -3.46 -8.80
C GLU A 102 14.68 -4.28 -9.56
N VAL A 103 13.45 -4.30 -9.09
CA VAL A 103 12.31 -4.92 -9.80
C VAL A 103 12.09 -4.27 -11.18
N VAL A 104 12.23 -2.95 -11.29
CA VAL A 104 12.14 -2.26 -12.60
C VAL A 104 13.28 -2.70 -13.52
N ARG A 105 14.52 -2.75 -13.02
CA ARG A 105 15.68 -3.24 -13.80
C ARG A 105 15.50 -4.70 -14.24
N LEU A 106 15.04 -5.56 -13.33
CA LEU A 106 14.75 -6.96 -13.63
C LEU A 106 13.67 -7.08 -14.72
N ALA A 107 12.58 -6.33 -14.59
CA ALA A 107 11.51 -6.34 -15.59
C ALA A 107 11.99 -5.87 -16.97
N GLN A 108 12.81 -4.82 -17.04
CA GLN A 108 13.41 -4.34 -18.28
C GLN A 108 14.31 -5.42 -18.90
N ARG A 109 15.15 -6.05 -18.09
CA ARG A 109 16.08 -7.10 -18.54
C ARG A 109 15.35 -8.34 -19.09
N CYS A 110 14.28 -8.77 -18.43
CA CYS A 110 13.49 -9.93 -18.80
C CYS A 110 12.31 -9.59 -19.73
N LYS A 111 12.12 -8.33 -20.13
CA LYS A 111 10.94 -7.85 -20.87
C LYS A 111 9.61 -8.26 -20.18
N ALA A 112 9.65 -8.39 -18.86
CA ALA A 112 8.50 -8.71 -18.05
C ALA A 112 7.62 -7.46 -17.81
N ARG A 113 6.34 -7.68 -17.60
CA ARG A 113 5.40 -6.60 -17.22
C ARG A 113 5.34 -6.49 -15.70
N ILE A 114 5.49 -5.29 -15.19
CA ILE A 114 5.25 -4.99 -13.78
C ILE A 114 3.78 -4.65 -13.59
N GLN A 115 3.19 -5.20 -12.53
CA GLN A 115 1.87 -4.84 -12.07
C GLN A 115 1.91 -4.63 -10.57
N TRP A 116 1.68 -3.40 -10.14
CA TRP A 116 1.42 -3.12 -8.74
C TRP A 116 0.05 -3.63 -8.34
N VAL A 117 -0.03 -4.32 -7.22
CA VAL A 117 -1.26 -4.84 -6.63
C VAL A 117 -1.57 -4.03 -5.39
N PRO A 118 -2.42 -2.98 -5.49
CA PRO A 118 -2.81 -2.20 -4.33
C PRO A 118 -3.63 -3.09 -3.40
N ARG A 119 -3.42 -2.91 -2.12
CA ARG A 119 -4.11 -3.68 -1.10
C ARG A 119 -5.51 -3.13 -0.80
N ARG A 120 -5.69 -1.82 -0.90
CA ARG A 120 -6.95 -1.13 -0.61
C ARG A 120 -7.61 -0.64 -1.89
N ALA A 121 -8.95 -0.65 -1.90
CA ALA A 121 -9.73 -0.31 -3.09
C ALA A 121 -9.50 1.12 -3.61
N GLY A 122 -9.17 2.07 -2.73
CA GLY A 122 -8.95 3.48 -3.08
C GLY A 122 -7.55 3.85 -3.56
N GLU A 123 -6.53 3.00 -3.32
CA GLU A 123 -5.13 3.38 -3.54
C GLU A 123 -4.80 3.70 -4.99
N ARG A 124 -5.24 2.88 -5.94
CA ARG A 124 -5.02 3.15 -7.36
C ARG A 124 -5.72 4.43 -7.80
N GLY A 125 -6.96 4.64 -7.35
CA GLY A 125 -7.72 5.86 -7.64
C GLY A 125 -7.05 7.10 -7.05
N GLY A 126 -6.53 7.00 -5.83
CA GLY A 126 -5.78 8.07 -5.18
C GLY A 126 -4.54 8.47 -5.98
N LEU A 127 -3.74 7.50 -6.44
CA LEU A 127 -2.59 7.74 -7.31
C LEU A 127 -2.97 8.45 -8.60
N GLU A 128 -3.98 7.95 -9.30
CA GLU A 128 -4.45 8.55 -10.56
C GLU A 128 -5.09 9.94 -10.35
N ALA A 129 -5.61 10.21 -9.16
CA ALA A 129 -6.09 11.54 -8.79
C ALA A 129 -4.97 12.52 -8.39
N GLY A 130 -3.73 12.06 -8.28
CA GLY A 130 -2.59 12.90 -7.92
C GLY A 130 -2.37 13.03 -6.41
N LEU A 131 -2.82 12.08 -5.58
CA LEU A 131 -2.61 12.08 -4.13
C LEU A 131 -1.20 11.62 -3.73
N LEU A 132 -0.19 12.08 -4.47
CA LEU A 132 1.22 11.94 -4.12
C LEU A 132 1.91 13.28 -4.25
N PRO A 133 2.83 13.62 -3.34
CA PRO A 133 3.63 14.84 -3.46
C PRO A 133 4.36 14.90 -4.81
N GLY A 134 4.19 16.00 -5.52
CA GLY A 134 4.79 16.20 -6.85
C GLY A 134 4.02 15.56 -8.02
N LEU A 135 2.92 14.88 -7.77
CA LEU A 135 2.08 14.28 -8.80
C LEU A 135 0.75 15.02 -8.91
N LEU A 136 0.36 15.35 -10.14
CA LEU A 136 -0.95 15.88 -10.52
C LEU A 136 -1.78 14.77 -11.18
N PRO A 137 -3.10 14.95 -11.39
CA PRO A 137 -3.96 13.90 -11.91
C PRO A 137 -3.45 13.22 -13.18
N PHE A 138 -3.64 11.89 -13.20
CA PHE A 138 -3.28 10.99 -14.30
C PHE A 138 -1.79 11.00 -14.66
N GLY A 139 -0.92 11.12 -13.65
CA GLY A 139 0.51 10.97 -13.77
C GLY A 139 1.24 12.16 -14.39
N ARG A 140 0.67 13.35 -14.27
CA ARG A 140 1.32 14.62 -14.63
C ARG A 140 2.34 15.01 -13.56
N PRO A 141 3.59 15.30 -13.90
CA PRO A 141 4.55 15.83 -12.92
C PRO A 141 4.22 17.28 -12.56
N ALA A 142 4.19 17.63 -11.30
CA ALA A 142 4.01 19.02 -10.87
C ALA A 142 5.19 19.91 -11.28
N SER A 143 6.37 19.35 -11.49
CA SER A 143 7.56 20.04 -12.00
C SER A 143 7.42 20.55 -13.44
N SER A 144 6.63 19.86 -14.27
CA SER A 144 6.39 20.21 -15.68
C SER A 144 5.41 21.38 -15.82
N ALA A 145 5.82 22.44 -16.54
CA ALA A 145 4.97 23.59 -16.83
C ALA A 145 3.75 23.18 -17.65
N ASP A 146 3.96 22.42 -18.74
CA ASP A 146 2.88 21.94 -19.61
C ASP A 146 1.85 21.10 -18.85
N ALA A 147 2.32 20.29 -17.88
CA ALA A 147 1.45 19.49 -17.03
C ALA A 147 0.53 20.37 -16.15
N ARG A 148 1.09 21.42 -15.54
CA ARG A 148 0.31 22.36 -14.72
C ARG A 148 -0.68 23.16 -15.59
N GLU A 149 -0.23 23.69 -16.71
CA GLU A 149 -1.07 24.47 -17.63
C GLU A 149 -2.24 23.64 -18.19
N SER A 150 -2.03 22.33 -18.41
CA SER A 150 -3.06 21.43 -18.92
C SER A 150 -4.28 21.27 -18.00
N LEU A 151 -4.16 21.64 -16.72
CA LEU A 151 -5.24 21.49 -15.73
C LEU A 151 -6.17 22.70 -15.68
N ALA A 152 -5.72 23.87 -16.11
CA ALA A 152 -6.46 25.13 -16.03
C ALA A 152 -6.99 25.48 -14.61
N TRP A 153 -6.26 25.06 -13.56
CA TRP A 153 -6.65 25.26 -12.14
C TRP A 153 -6.09 26.55 -11.53
N GLY A 154 -5.53 27.44 -12.34
CA GLY A 154 -4.84 28.64 -11.86
C GLY A 154 -3.40 28.34 -11.46
N GLU A 155 -2.91 28.94 -10.39
CA GLU A 155 -1.54 28.78 -9.94
C GLU A 155 -1.35 27.45 -9.19
N ILE A 156 -0.56 26.54 -9.78
CA ILE A 156 -0.22 25.24 -9.21
C ILE A 156 1.27 25.26 -8.83
N PRO A 157 1.65 24.93 -7.58
CA PRO A 157 3.04 24.86 -7.16
C PRO A 157 3.85 23.88 -8.02
N ALA A 158 5.04 24.33 -8.46
CA ALA A 158 5.99 23.49 -9.20
C ALA A 158 6.83 22.57 -8.30
N THR A 159 6.84 22.85 -7.01
CA THR A 159 7.63 22.13 -6.01
C THR A 159 6.81 21.00 -5.38
N ARG A 160 7.50 19.91 -5.07
CA ARG A 160 6.92 18.80 -4.35
C ARG A 160 6.46 19.24 -2.95
N GLY A 161 5.22 18.87 -2.58
CA GLY A 161 4.71 19.03 -1.22
C GLY A 161 5.27 18.01 -0.25
N LEU A 162 4.85 18.09 1.01
CA LEU A 162 5.20 17.14 2.06
C LEU A 162 4.42 15.82 1.88
N ASP A 163 5.05 14.69 2.13
CA ASP A 163 4.34 13.42 2.33
C ASP A 163 3.76 13.32 3.75
N ALA A 164 3.00 12.25 4.03
CA ALA A 164 2.30 12.10 5.30
C ALA A 164 3.25 12.13 6.52
N SER A 165 4.40 11.46 6.45
CA SER A 165 5.40 11.45 7.52
C SER A 165 6.00 12.84 7.73
N GLN A 166 6.34 13.51 6.62
CA GLN A 166 6.87 14.88 6.65
C GLN A 166 5.84 15.90 7.17
N MET A 167 4.53 15.69 6.87
CA MET A 167 3.45 16.52 7.44
C MET A 167 3.37 16.36 8.96
N LEU A 168 3.47 15.14 9.48
CA LEU A 168 3.48 14.88 10.92
C LEU A 168 4.71 15.47 11.60
N GLU A 169 5.89 15.33 11.02
CA GLU A 169 7.12 15.98 11.51
C GLU A 169 6.96 17.50 11.53
N ALA A 170 6.45 18.08 10.44
CA ALA A 170 6.22 19.53 10.33
C ALA A 170 5.14 20.04 11.29
N ALA A 171 4.15 19.21 11.65
CA ALA A 171 3.19 19.51 12.70
C ALA A 171 3.86 19.47 14.10
N THR A 172 4.70 18.47 14.33
CA THR A 172 5.43 18.33 15.60
C THR A 172 6.38 19.50 15.86
N ASP A 173 7.06 20.03 14.84
CA ASP A 173 8.00 21.15 14.95
C ASP A 173 7.35 22.54 14.75
N GLY A 174 6.03 22.59 14.55
CA GLY A 174 5.24 23.82 14.45
C GLY A 174 5.31 24.54 13.08
N ARG A 175 5.89 23.94 12.05
CA ARG A 175 5.88 24.46 10.67
C ARG A 175 4.50 24.31 10.03
N VAL A 176 3.78 23.23 10.32
CA VAL A 176 2.38 23.04 9.95
C VAL A 176 1.51 23.31 11.17
N LYS A 177 0.68 24.33 11.08
CA LYS A 177 -0.19 24.79 12.18
C LYS A 177 -1.63 24.32 12.07
N ALA A 178 -2.05 23.93 10.87
CA ALA A 178 -3.39 23.43 10.64
C ALA A 178 -3.37 22.20 9.73
N LEU A 179 -4.24 21.24 10.02
CA LEU A 179 -4.43 20.03 9.22
C LEU A 179 -5.90 19.81 8.91
N VAL A 180 -6.17 19.35 7.70
CA VAL A 180 -7.45 18.76 7.30
C VAL A 180 -7.23 17.27 7.09
N VAL A 181 -7.88 16.44 7.91
CA VAL A 181 -7.67 14.99 7.92
C VAL A 181 -8.98 14.27 7.56
N GLY A 182 -8.94 13.43 6.56
CA GLY A 182 -10.12 12.69 6.07
C GLY A 182 -9.89 11.18 6.03
N GLY A 183 -10.69 10.42 6.79
CA GLY A 183 -10.72 8.96 6.75
C GLY A 183 -9.42 8.25 7.15
N VAL A 184 -8.61 8.85 8.02
CA VAL A 184 -7.32 8.32 8.45
C VAL A 184 -7.46 7.54 9.75
N ASP A 185 -6.86 6.36 9.81
CA ASP A 185 -6.64 5.59 11.04
C ASP A 185 -5.19 5.77 11.48
N LEU A 186 -4.96 6.31 12.67
CA LEU A 186 -3.61 6.58 13.17
C LEU A 186 -2.77 5.30 13.35
N ARG A 187 -3.42 4.15 13.51
CA ARG A 187 -2.76 2.83 13.58
C ARG A 187 -2.16 2.37 12.25
N ASP A 188 -2.48 3.04 11.13
CA ASP A 188 -1.91 2.75 9.82
C ASP A 188 -0.53 3.40 9.60
N PHE A 189 -0.12 4.31 10.48
CA PHE A 189 1.24 4.87 10.46
C PHE A 189 2.27 3.91 11.09
N ASP A 190 3.51 4.03 10.67
CA ASP A 190 4.62 3.24 11.23
C ASP A 190 4.86 3.54 12.71
N ASP A 191 4.58 4.78 13.14
CA ASP A 191 4.57 5.20 14.54
C ASP A 191 3.24 5.88 14.90
N PRO A 192 2.26 5.11 15.40
CA PRO A 192 0.96 5.66 15.81
C PRO A 192 1.05 6.66 16.97
N ALA A 193 2.05 6.54 17.83
CA ALA A 193 2.23 7.46 18.96
C ALA A 193 2.70 8.83 18.46
N ALA A 194 3.71 8.84 17.58
CA ALA A 194 4.18 10.08 16.94
C ALA A 194 3.07 10.75 16.12
N ALA A 195 2.22 9.97 15.45
CA ALA A 195 1.07 10.52 14.72
C ALA A 195 0.05 11.20 15.67
N ARG A 196 -0.23 10.62 16.86
CA ARG A 196 -1.09 11.26 17.88
C ARG A 196 -0.47 12.55 18.39
N ASP A 197 0.81 12.50 18.76
CA ASP A 197 1.54 13.66 19.28
C ASP A 197 1.56 14.81 18.26
N ALA A 198 1.71 14.50 16.97
CA ALA A 198 1.66 15.50 15.91
C ALA A 198 0.28 16.18 15.82
N LEU A 199 -0.82 15.41 15.89
CA LEU A 199 -2.16 15.96 15.88
C LEU A 199 -2.48 16.80 17.13
N ASP A 200 -1.92 16.43 18.28
CA ASP A 200 -2.08 17.18 19.54
C ASP A 200 -1.31 18.52 19.53
N ARG A 201 -0.41 18.74 18.56
CA ARG A 201 0.43 19.95 18.46
C ARG A 201 -0.02 20.97 17.42
N VAL A 202 -0.93 20.62 16.51
CA VAL A 202 -1.44 21.60 15.54
C VAL A 202 -2.40 22.58 16.23
N ASP A 203 -2.36 23.85 15.79
CA ASP A 203 -3.21 24.91 16.32
C ASP A 203 -4.68 24.74 15.88
N PHE A 204 -4.93 24.06 14.75
CA PHE A 204 -6.27 23.86 14.21
C PHE A 204 -6.38 22.55 13.42
N LEU A 205 -7.30 21.68 13.84
CA LEU A 205 -7.54 20.38 13.23
C LEU A 205 -8.98 20.27 12.72
N VAL A 206 -9.14 20.01 11.43
CA VAL A 206 -10.43 19.71 10.80
C VAL A 206 -10.47 18.23 10.44
N SER A 207 -11.51 17.53 10.83
CA SER A 207 -11.72 16.12 10.51
C SER A 207 -12.91 15.92 9.56
N LEU A 208 -12.70 15.27 8.42
CA LEU A 208 -13.74 14.72 7.56
C LEU A 208 -13.87 13.23 7.83
N GLU A 209 -14.94 12.81 8.49
CA GLU A 209 -15.01 11.43 8.95
C GLU A 209 -16.45 10.87 8.88
N VAL A 210 -16.56 9.58 8.62
CA VAL A 210 -17.83 8.84 8.57
C VAL A 210 -18.36 8.55 9.97
N ARG A 211 -17.49 8.43 10.96
CA ARG A 211 -17.81 8.08 12.35
C ARG A 211 -16.71 8.56 13.30
N ARG A 212 -16.99 8.52 14.60
CA ARG A 212 -15.99 8.89 15.61
C ARG A 212 -14.70 8.06 15.49
N SER A 213 -13.59 8.73 15.70
CA SER A 213 -12.24 8.17 15.62
C SER A 213 -11.29 8.95 16.52
N GLU A 214 -10.06 8.45 16.72
CA GLU A 214 -9.02 9.17 17.45
C GLU A 214 -8.72 10.55 16.85
N VAL A 215 -8.95 10.75 15.54
CA VAL A 215 -8.80 12.05 14.89
C VAL A 215 -9.96 12.97 15.25
N THR A 216 -11.22 12.48 15.20
CA THR A 216 -12.39 13.31 15.59
C THR A 216 -12.38 13.72 17.05
N ASP A 217 -11.78 12.89 17.92
CA ASP A 217 -11.70 13.21 19.35
C ASP A 217 -10.71 14.35 19.65
N ARG A 218 -9.84 14.68 18.68
CA ARG A 218 -8.85 15.77 18.75
C ARG A 218 -9.25 17.01 17.92
N ALA A 219 -10.20 16.84 17.00
CA ALA A 219 -10.51 17.87 16.00
C ALA A 219 -11.27 19.04 16.60
N ASP A 220 -10.89 20.26 16.21
CA ASP A 220 -11.62 21.50 16.51
C ASP A 220 -12.93 21.58 15.72
N VAL A 221 -12.91 21.07 14.48
CA VAL A 221 -14.07 21.00 13.58
C VAL A 221 -14.23 19.61 13.01
N ILE A 222 -15.44 19.06 13.15
CA ILE A 222 -15.80 17.77 12.55
C ILE A 222 -16.83 18.01 11.46
N LEU A 223 -16.50 17.58 10.25
CA LEU A 223 -17.37 17.59 9.07
C LEU A 223 -17.77 16.16 8.73
N PRO A 224 -18.97 15.71 9.14
CA PRO A 224 -19.43 14.36 8.86
C PRO A 224 -19.64 14.13 7.36
N VAL A 225 -19.07 13.04 6.83
CA VAL A 225 -19.16 12.70 5.39
C VAL A 225 -19.88 11.38 5.17
N ALA A 226 -20.50 11.25 4.00
CA ALA A 226 -21.24 10.05 3.60
C ALA A 226 -20.33 8.83 3.43
N PRO A 227 -20.71 7.66 3.96
CA PRO A 227 -20.02 6.41 3.66
C PRO A 227 -20.28 5.97 2.20
N PRO A 228 -19.50 5.01 1.64
CA PRO A 228 -19.63 4.60 0.22
C PRO A 228 -21.04 4.19 -0.22
N LEU A 229 -21.85 3.57 0.65
CA LEU A 229 -23.21 3.17 0.30
C LEU A 229 -24.21 4.35 0.22
N GLU A 230 -23.85 5.48 0.80
CA GLU A 230 -24.68 6.69 0.87
C GLU A 230 -24.21 7.78 -0.11
N LYS A 231 -23.28 7.48 -0.98
CA LYS A 231 -22.77 8.40 -2.02
C LYS A 231 -22.54 7.68 -3.34
N ASN A 232 -22.38 8.45 -4.39
CA ASN A 232 -21.87 7.97 -5.67
C ASN A 232 -20.36 8.27 -5.76
N GLY A 233 -19.68 7.54 -6.63
CA GLY A 233 -18.25 7.72 -6.85
C GLY A 233 -17.71 6.76 -7.90
N THR A 234 -16.40 6.77 -8.07
CA THR A 234 -15.72 5.89 -9.02
C THR A 234 -14.43 5.38 -8.40
N PHE A 235 -14.30 4.07 -8.29
CA PHE A 235 -13.01 3.45 -8.02
C PHE A 235 -12.22 3.30 -9.33
N ILE A 236 -10.91 3.35 -9.24
CA ILE A 236 -10.02 2.86 -10.29
C ILE A 236 -9.41 1.57 -9.79
N ASN A 237 -9.67 0.46 -10.48
CA ASN A 237 -9.14 -0.83 -10.07
C ASN A 237 -7.65 -0.96 -10.40
N TRP A 238 -7.02 -2.02 -9.92
CA TRP A 238 -5.60 -2.30 -10.15
C TRP A 238 -5.20 -2.44 -11.64
N GLU A 239 -6.16 -2.72 -12.53
CA GLU A 239 -5.97 -2.72 -14.00
C GLU A 239 -6.05 -1.30 -14.60
N GLY A 240 -6.30 -0.26 -13.80
CA GLY A 240 -6.51 1.12 -14.28
C GLY A 240 -7.90 1.38 -14.86
N ARG A 241 -8.88 0.49 -14.63
CA ARG A 241 -10.24 0.65 -15.15
C ARG A 241 -11.14 1.38 -14.18
N LEU A 242 -11.90 2.33 -14.69
CA LEU A 242 -12.94 3.02 -13.94
C LEU A 242 -14.07 2.05 -13.57
N ARG A 243 -14.48 2.11 -12.29
CA ARG A 243 -15.57 1.32 -11.71
C ARG A 243 -16.52 2.23 -10.98
N PRO A 244 -17.48 2.86 -11.71
CA PRO A 244 -18.47 3.72 -11.09
C PRO A 244 -19.41 2.93 -10.19
N PHE A 245 -19.85 3.57 -9.11
CA PHE A 245 -20.87 3.05 -8.21
C PHE A 245 -21.88 4.16 -7.89
N GLY A 246 -23.15 3.77 -7.75
CA GLY A 246 -24.22 4.67 -7.37
C GLY A 246 -24.51 4.61 -5.87
N GLN A 247 -25.20 5.63 -5.39
CA GLN A 247 -25.76 5.67 -4.05
C GLN A 247 -26.79 4.53 -3.91
N ALA A 248 -26.60 3.67 -2.91
CA ALA A 248 -27.48 2.55 -2.63
C ALA A 248 -28.50 2.88 -1.51
N ILE A 249 -28.15 3.76 -0.59
CA ILE A 249 -28.96 4.17 0.56
C ILE A 249 -29.14 5.68 0.50
N ALA A 250 -30.41 6.14 0.50
CA ALA A 250 -30.71 7.57 0.56
C ALA A 250 -30.25 8.15 1.91
N SER A 251 -29.49 9.22 1.87
CA SER A 251 -28.93 9.89 3.02
C SER A 251 -28.92 11.41 2.84
N ARG A 252 -28.90 12.13 3.96
CA ARG A 252 -28.66 13.58 4.00
C ARG A 252 -27.20 13.91 4.26
N ALA A 253 -26.34 12.90 4.50
CA ALA A 253 -24.92 13.12 4.70
C ALA A 253 -24.27 13.67 3.43
N GLN A 254 -23.43 14.67 3.59
CA GLN A 254 -22.72 15.29 2.49
C GLN A 254 -21.58 14.39 2.03
N THR A 255 -21.27 14.42 0.75
CA THR A 255 -20.06 13.75 0.25
C THR A 255 -18.84 14.64 0.49
N ASP A 256 -17.64 14.04 0.61
CA ASP A 256 -16.39 14.80 0.73
C ASP A 256 -16.27 15.88 -0.34
N ARG A 257 -16.67 15.55 -1.56
CA ARG A 257 -16.70 16.46 -2.71
C ARG A 257 -17.55 17.71 -2.44
N LEU A 258 -18.76 17.54 -1.94
CA LEU A 258 -19.68 18.66 -1.65
C LEU A 258 -19.22 19.49 -0.45
N VAL A 259 -18.53 18.87 0.52
CA VAL A 259 -17.90 19.61 1.62
C VAL A 259 -16.81 20.54 1.08
N PHE A 260 -15.92 20.02 0.21
CA PHE A 260 -14.88 20.87 -0.41
C PHE A 260 -15.47 21.96 -1.32
N ASP A 261 -16.53 21.65 -2.07
CA ASP A 261 -17.22 22.62 -2.92
C ASP A 261 -17.85 23.75 -2.05
N ALA A 262 -18.47 23.41 -0.95
CA ALA A 262 -19.05 24.39 -0.02
C ALA A 262 -17.96 25.25 0.63
N LEU A 263 -16.85 24.64 1.08
CA LEU A 263 -15.73 25.39 1.65
C LEU A 263 -15.10 26.34 0.62
N ALA A 264 -14.92 25.90 -0.62
CA ALA A 264 -14.35 26.74 -1.66
C ALA A 264 -15.22 27.98 -1.95
N ARG A 265 -16.54 27.84 -1.95
CA ARG A 265 -17.49 28.96 -2.12
C ARG A 265 -17.42 29.97 -0.99
N GLU A 266 -17.21 29.52 0.25
CA GLU A 266 -16.99 30.45 1.37
C GLU A 266 -15.69 31.27 1.20
N PHE A 267 -14.69 30.71 0.50
CA PHE A 267 -13.47 31.44 0.11
C PHE A 267 -13.60 32.20 -1.22
N GLY A 268 -14.80 32.25 -1.82
CA GLY A 268 -15.06 32.97 -3.07
C GLY A 268 -14.56 32.23 -4.32
N ALA A 269 -14.29 30.92 -4.23
CA ALA A 269 -13.88 30.08 -5.35
C ALA A 269 -15.01 29.11 -5.75
N ASP A 270 -15.13 28.84 -7.06
CA ASP A 270 -16.01 27.78 -7.59
C ASP A 270 -15.14 26.67 -8.18
N LEU A 271 -15.22 25.49 -7.58
CA LEU A 271 -14.49 24.30 -8.03
C LEU A 271 -15.27 23.49 -9.09
N GLY A 272 -16.52 23.86 -9.39
CA GLY A 272 -17.37 23.13 -10.32
C GLY A 272 -17.69 21.71 -9.85
N LEU A 273 -17.72 21.46 -8.54
CA LEU A 273 -17.91 20.15 -7.95
C LEU A 273 -19.35 19.88 -7.48
N SER A 274 -20.27 20.81 -7.74
CA SER A 274 -21.66 20.73 -7.25
C SER A 274 -22.43 19.54 -7.81
N ASP A 275 -22.17 19.15 -9.07
CA ASP A 275 -22.82 18.03 -9.73
C ASP A 275 -21.80 17.10 -10.43
N LEU A 276 -22.27 15.89 -10.79
CA LEU A 276 -21.42 14.88 -11.40
C LEU A 276 -21.10 15.12 -12.87
N VAL A 277 -21.97 15.83 -13.59
CA VAL A 277 -21.75 16.12 -15.01
C VAL A 277 -20.55 17.07 -15.11
N SER A 278 -20.61 18.18 -14.36
CA SER A 278 -19.49 19.13 -14.28
C SER A 278 -18.19 18.48 -13.85
N LEU A 279 -18.24 17.56 -12.87
CA LEU A 279 -17.07 16.80 -12.45
C LEU A 279 -16.50 15.94 -13.57
N TYR A 280 -17.32 15.17 -14.26
CA TYR A 280 -16.86 14.30 -15.36
C TYR A 280 -16.36 15.10 -16.55
N ASP A 281 -16.97 16.25 -16.84
CA ASP A 281 -16.49 17.17 -17.90
C ASP A 281 -15.08 17.70 -17.60
N GLN A 282 -14.73 17.87 -16.32
CA GLN A 282 -13.38 18.23 -15.91
C GLN A 282 -12.41 17.03 -15.95
N VAL A 283 -12.84 15.83 -15.49
CA VAL A 283 -11.97 14.66 -15.33
C VAL A 283 -11.69 13.96 -16.66
N ASN A 284 -12.69 13.81 -17.54
CA ASN A 284 -12.56 13.03 -18.77
C ASN A 284 -11.41 13.52 -19.68
N PRO A 285 -11.21 14.82 -19.92
CA PRO A 285 -10.10 15.30 -20.73
C PRO A 285 -8.73 14.97 -20.11
N LEU A 286 -8.67 14.88 -18.78
CA LEU A 286 -7.41 14.66 -18.07
C LEU A 286 -6.91 13.23 -18.17
N MET A 287 -7.79 12.26 -18.43
CA MET A 287 -7.45 10.82 -18.45
C MET A 287 -6.46 10.44 -19.55
N ASN A 288 -6.40 11.20 -20.64
CA ASN A 288 -5.60 10.89 -21.82
C ASN A 288 -4.29 11.69 -21.89
N TRP A 289 -3.62 11.90 -20.76
CA TRP A 289 -2.34 12.61 -20.74
C TRP A 289 -1.25 11.83 -21.49
N THR A 290 -0.67 12.45 -22.51
CA THR A 290 0.41 11.91 -23.34
C THR A 290 1.72 12.71 -23.22
N GLY A 291 1.71 13.76 -22.39
CA GLY A 291 2.89 14.58 -22.15
C GLY A 291 3.91 13.91 -21.22
N GLU A 292 4.80 14.71 -20.69
CA GLU A 292 5.88 14.31 -19.81
C GLU A 292 5.37 13.49 -18.61
N ARG A 293 6.17 12.52 -18.20
CA ARG A 293 5.96 11.68 -16.99
C ARG A 293 7.14 11.91 -16.05
N GLU A 294 6.92 11.65 -14.73
CA GLU A 294 8.03 11.64 -13.79
C GLU A 294 9.13 10.68 -14.26
N GLU A 295 10.36 11.16 -14.22
CA GLU A 295 11.52 10.34 -14.54
C GLU A 295 11.72 9.28 -13.44
N PHE A 296 12.01 8.06 -13.86
CA PHE A 296 12.37 7.00 -12.92
C PHE A 296 13.77 7.27 -12.34
N VAL A 297 13.79 7.70 -11.09
CA VAL A 297 15.01 7.87 -10.30
C VAL A 297 15.23 6.64 -9.44
N PRO A 298 16.28 5.83 -9.70
CA PRO A 298 16.54 4.64 -8.90
C PRO A 298 16.88 4.98 -7.46
N ALA A 299 16.16 4.39 -6.51
CA ALA A 299 16.55 4.43 -5.12
C ALA A 299 17.73 3.46 -4.86
N GLN A 300 18.62 3.84 -3.96
CA GLN A 300 19.70 2.97 -3.52
C GLN A 300 19.19 1.95 -2.49
N ALA A 301 19.76 0.75 -2.50
CA ALA A 301 19.56 -0.21 -1.43
C ALA A 301 20.17 0.34 -0.13
N SER A 302 19.50 0.13 0.98
CA SER A 302 20.11 0.39 2.29
C SER A 302 21.03 -0.76 2.67
N PRO A 303 22.11 -0.48 3.42
CA PRO A 303 22.87 -1.53 4.04
C PRO A 303 21.99 -2.44 4.90
N LEU A 304 22.29 -3.73 4.93
CA LEU A 304 21.62 -4.66 5.83
C LEU A 304 21.83 -4.24 7.27
N LEU A 305 20.80 -4.41 8.09
CA LEU A 305 20.92 -4.17 9.52
C LEU A 305 21.80 -5.25 10.15
N GLU A 306 22.84 -4.83 10.85
CA GLU A 306 23.61 -5.72 11.71
C GLU A 306 22.80 -6.00 12.97
N LEU A 307 22.48 -7.28 13.19
CA LEU A 307 21.72 -7.72 14.36
C LEU A 307 22.69 -8.00 15.52
N ALA A 308 22.37 -7.47 16.70
CA ALA A 308 23.06 -7.86 17.93
C ALA A 308 22.55 -9.24 18.39
N GLU A 309 23.29 -9.87 19.29
CA GLU A 309 22.86 -11.13 19.90
C GLU A 309 21.47 -11.00 20.55
N GLY A 310 20.59 -11.96 20.28
CA GLY A 310 19.21 -11.96 20.75
C GLY A 310 18.25 -11.05 19.97
N GLN A 311 18.70 -10.42 18.90
CA GLN A 311 17.85 -9.65 18.00
C GLN A 311 17.47 -10.48 16.77
N ALA A 312 16.31 -10.15 16.20
CA ALA A 312 15.83 -10.73 14.94
C ALA A 312 15.06 -9.69 14.11
N LEU A 313 15.03 -9.86 12.81
CA LEU A 313 14.23 -9.04 11.91
C LEU A 313 12.78 -9.52 11.90
N LEU A 314 11.84 -8.63 12.19
CA LEU A 314 10.41 -8.94 12.17
C LEU A 314 9.82 -8.72 10.77
N ALA A 315 9.61 -9.80 10.02
CA ALA A 315 8.81 -9.77 8.81
C ALA A 315 7.33 -9.87 9.15
N THR A 316 6.52 -8.97 8.61
CA THR A 316 5.07 -8.97 8.82
C THR A 316 4.32 -9.04 7.51
N HIS A 317 3.14 -9.64 7.53
CA HIS A 317 2.16 -9.53 6.46
C HIS A 317 0.77 -9.36 7.06
N LYS A 318 -0.14 -8.76 6.31
CA LYS A 318 -1.52 -8.58 6.76
C LYS A 318 -2.36 -9.77 6.31
N PRO A 319 -3.06 -10.48 7.23
CA PRO A 319 -4.00 -11.52 6.86
C PRO A 319 -5.23 -10.94 6.15
N MET A 320 -6.00 -11.77 5.45
CA MET A 320 -7.25 -11.36 4.79
C MET A 320 -8.24 -10.73 5.76
N LEU A 321 -8.36 -11.29 6.97
CA LEU A 321 -9.14 -10.72 8.07
C LEU A 321 -8.17 -10.12 9.07
N ASP A 322 -7.98 -8.84 8.96
CA ASP A 322 -7.12 -8.02 9.84
C ASP A 322 -7.95 -7.20 10.82
N ALA A 323 -7.28 -6.38 11.63
CA ALA A 323 -7.92 -5.42 12.53
C ALA A 323 -8.14 -4.05 11.89
N GLY A 324 -8.19 -3.97 10.55
CA GLY A 324 -8.42 -2.72 9.82
C GLY A 324 -9.85 -2.20 9.98
N ARG A 325 -10.04 -0.90 9.81
CA ARG A 325 -11.35 -0.21 10.01
C ARG A 325 -12.49 -0.76 9.16
N LEU A 326 -12.22 -1.36 8.01
CA LEU A 326 -13.25 -2.01 7.18
C LEU A 326 -13.86 -3.26 7.85
N GLN A 327 -13.22 -3.79 8.89
CA GLN A 327 -13.67 -4.95 9.68
C GLN A 327 -14.39 -4.52 10.99
N ASP A 328 -14.40 -3.25 11.33
CA ASP A 328 -15.00 -2.75 12.58
C ASP A 328 -16.49 -3.09 12.64
N GLY A 329 -16.93 -3.66 13.77
CA GLY A 329 -18.30 -4.12 13.97
C GLY A 329 -18.64 -5.48 13.37
N ALA A 330 -17.75 -6.09 12.57
CA ALA A 330 -17.95 -7.41 11.97
C ALA A 330 -17.49 -8.55 12.92
N HIS A 331 -18.00 -8.61 14.16
CA HIS A 331 -17.54 -9.54 15.20
C HIS A 331 -17.59 -11.01 14.78
N MET A 332 -18.64 -11.40 14.06
CA MET A 332 -18.78 -12.79 13.58
C MET A 332 -17.73 -13.14 12.55
N LEU A 333 -17.40 -12.20 11.64
CA LEU A 333 -16.36 -12.38 10.66
C LEU A 333 -14.98 -12.39 11.32
N ALA A 334 -14.72 -11.48 12.25
CA ALA A 334 -13.48 -11.43 13.02
C ALA A 334 -13.22 -12.73 13.81
N GLY A 335 -14.28 -13.38 14.32
CA GLY A 335 -14.20 -14.67 14.99
C GLY A 335 -13.71 -15.82 14.09
N SER A 336 -13.76 -15.69 12.76
CA SER A 336 -13.24 -16.65 11.80
C SER A 336 -11.80 -16.37 11.37
N ALA A 337 -11.18 -15.29 11.86
CA ALA A 337 -9.79 -14.94 11.57
C ALA A 337 -8.83 -15.99 12.14
N ARG A 338 -7.71 -16.20 11.44
CA ARG A 338 -6.64 -17.04 11.98
C ARG A 338 -6.04 -16.40 13.23
N ARG A 339 -5.73 -17.22 14.21
CA ARG A 339 -5.03 -16.74 15.40
C ARG A 339 -3.64 -16.25 15.00
N PRO A 340 -3.20 -15.09 15.47
CA PRO A 340 -1.85 -14.60 15.24
C PRO A 340 -0.84 -15.52 15.96
N VAL A 341 0.28 -15.79 15.30
CA VAL A 341 1.38 -16.61 15.81
C VAL A 341 2.70 -15.96 15.38
N VAL A 342 3.77 -16.30 16.07
CA VAL A 342 5.14 -15.97 15.64
C VAL A 342 5.72 -17.18 14.92
N PHE A 343 6.08 -17.02 13.65
CA PHE A 343 6.89 -17.99 12.94
C PHE A 343 8.38 -17.69 13.18
N ALA A 344 9.15 -18.69 13.59
CA ALA A 344 10.60 -18.57 13.76
C ALA A 344 11.33 -19.84 13.29
N ALA A 345 12.56 -19.67 12.82
CA ALA A 345 13.46 -20.81 12.66
C ALA A 345 13.84 -21.36 14.06
N ARG A 346 14.03 -22.69 14.16
CA ARG A 346 14.50 -23.30 15.43
C ARG A 346 15.82 -22.69 15.89
N ALA A 347 16.74 -22.42 14.97
CA ALA A 347 18.03 -21.80 15.27
C ALA A 347 17.89 -20.42 15.91
N THR A 348 16.97 -19.59 15.39
CA THR A 348 16.74 -18.21 15.87
C THR A 348 16.33 -18.17 17.36
N VAL A 349 15.61 -19.18 17.84
CA VAL A 349 15.10 -19.22 19.23
C VAL A 349 15.70 -20.33 20.08
N ALA A 350 16.74 -21.01 19.58
CA ALA A 350 17.35 -22.16 20.28
C ALA A 350 17.83 -21.82 21.70
N GLY A 351 18.39 -20.60 21.91
CA GLY A 351 18.85 -20.15 23.22
C GLY A 351 17.76 -19.88 24.25
N LEU A 352 16.48 -19.85 23.84
CA LEU A 352 15.33 -19.58 24.71
C LEU A 352 14.72 -20.84 25.31
N GLY A 353 15.04 -22.04 24.77
CA GLY A 353 14.54 -23.31 25.26
C GLY A 353 13.02 -23.49 25.12
N LEU A 354 12.40 -22.80 24.15
CA LEU A 354 10.95 -22.84 23.93
C LEU A 354 10.55 -23.95 22.96
N ASP A 355 9.43 -24.60 23.25
CA ASP A 355 8.77 -25.56 22.38
C ASP A 355 7.64 -24.92 21.53
N GLU A 356 7.21 -25.64 20.50
CA GLU A 356 6.13 -25.19 19.63
C GLU A 356 4.81 -25.03 20.41
N GLY A 357 4.16 -23.91 20.24
CA GLY A 357 2.93 -23.53 20.94
C GLY A 357 3.16 -22.73 22.22
N GLU A 358 4.37 -22.67 22.74
CA GLU A 358 4.69 -21.82 23.88
C GLU A 358 4.68 -20.33 23.50
N LEU A 359 4.53 -19.48 24.50
CA LEU A 359 4.42 -18.03 24.31
C LEU A 359 5.79 -17.40 24.13
N LEU A 360 6.00 -16.73 23.01
CA LEU A 360 7.19 -15.93 22.72
C LEU A 360 6.83 -14.45 22.75
N THR A 361 7.59 -13.66 23.51
CA THR A 361 7.46 -12.21 23.56
C THR A 361 8.45 -11.56 22.61
N LEU A 362 7.94 -10.78 21.68
CA LEU A 362 8.71 -9.90 20.80
C LEU A 362 8.67 -8.49 21.37
N SER A 363 9.83 -7.85 21.50
CA SER A 363 9.93 -6.49 22.02
C SER A 363 10.69 -5.57 21.06
N SER A 364 10.28 -4.32 21.01
CA SER A 364 10.94 -3.24 20.28
C SER A 364 10.90 -1.97 21.12
N PRO A 365 11.60 -0.89 20.73
CA PRO A 365 11.45 0.42 21.39
C PRO A 365 10.02 0.96 21.40
N ARG A 366 9.15 0.46 20.51
CA ARG A 366 7.74 0.90 20.37
C ARG A 366 6.75 0.05 21.17
N GLY A 367 7.17 -1.05 21.77
CA GLY A 367 6.31 -1.93 22.56
C GLY A 367 6.65 -3.40 22.42
N SER A 368 5.79 -4.24 22.97
CA SER A 368 5.95 -5.70 22.95
C SER A 368 4.63 -6.40 22.61
N VAL A 369 4.77 -7.60 22.05
CA VAL A 369 3.66 -8.50 21.77
C VAL A 369 4.04 -9.92 22.16
N THR A 370 3.13 -10.65 22.79
CA THR A 370 3.33 -12.05 23.18
C THR A 370 2.38 -12.93 22.41
N LEU A 371 2.89 -13.88 21.65
CA LEU A 371 2.13 -14.76 20.77
C LEU A 371 2.65 -16.18 20.83
N PRO A 372 1.83 -17.20 20.49
CA PRO A 372 2.29 -18.58 20.39
C PRO A 372 3.36 -18.74 19.30
N LEU A 373 4.43 -19.46 19.62
CA LEU A 373 5.52 -19.79 18.70
C LEU A 373 5.08 -20.94 17.77
N GLN A 374 5.37 -20.80 16.49
CA GLN A 374 5.34 -21.89 15.51
C GLN A 374 6.68 -21.97 14.79
N PHE A 375 7.25 -23.17 14.71
CA PHE A 375 8.47 -23.35 13.94
C PHE A 375 8.17 -23.34 12.43
N ALA A 376 9.02 -22.67 11.70
CA ALA A 376 8.96 -22.61 10.25
C ALA A 376 10.35 -22.70 9.64
N ASP A 377 10.41 -23.11 8.39
CA ASP A 377 11.64 -23.11 7.60
C ASP A 377 11.92 -21.68 7.12
N LEU A 378 12.60 -20.94 7.98
CA LEU A 378 12.97 -19.53 7.82
C LEU A 378 14.50 -19.37 7.86
N PRO A 379 15.06 -18.31 7.25
CA PRO A 379 16.43 -17.89 7.56
C PRO A 379 16.61 -17.65 9.07
N GLU A 380 17.80 -17.91 9.57
CA GLU A 380 18.16 -17.57 10.93
C GLU A 380 18.21 -16.04 11.10
N GLY A 381 17.70 -15.54 12.25
CA GLY A 381 17.63 -14.10 12.53
C GLY A 381 16.54 -13.36 11.77
#